data_ad906bb13c9001100e4a6955913dbb2f
#
_entry.id   ad906bb13c9001100e4a6955913dbb2f
#
_cell.length_a   1.000
_cell.length_b   1.000
_cell.length_c   1.000
_cell.angle_alpha   90.00
_cell.angle_beta   90.00
_cell.angle_gamma   90.00
#
_symmetry.space_group_name_H-M   'P 1'
#
loop_
_entity.id
_entity.type
_entity.pdbx_description
1 polymer ?
#
loop_
_entity_poly.entity_id
_entity_poly.type
_entity_poly.pdbx_seq_one_letter_code
_entity_poly.pdbx_strand_id
1 'polypeptide(L)'
;TRGAPLSLDFAQPLGVGLALLSTLLWSLYWVINTRLSLDPEVNLFLNFSGALPLLLALLWWSDTPFPALWQGWAGGLYVGLFEMGLAFVLWMGAMKATTSTLRISSLIFLSPPLSLVLIWLIAGEPVKATTLIGLMLILFGLWLQRRAES
;
A
#
# COMPACT_ATOMS: atom_id res chain seq x y z
N THR A 1 7.85 7.79 15.85
CA THR A 1 7.75 8.41 17.19
C THR A 1 8.19 7.40 18.23
N ARG A 2 9.21 7.71 19.05
CA ARG A 2 9.77 6.82 20.08
C ARG A 2 8.80 6.60 21.28
N GLY A 3 7.52 6.32 20.99
CA GLY A 3 6.54 5.97 22.02
C GLY A 3 5.79 7.11 22.71
N ALA A 4 6.15 8.37 22.47
CA ALA A 4 5.38 9.51 22.96
C ALA A 4 4.34 9.92 21.88
N PRO A 5 3.03 9.83 22.16
CA PRO A 5 1.99 9.98 21.13
C PRO A 5 1.91 11.39 20.49
N LEU A 6 2.56 12.37 21.07
CA LEU A 6 2.56 13.77 20.60
C LEU A 6 3.96 14.30 20.26
N SER A 7 5.02 13.51 20.36
CA SER A 7 6.35 13.97 19.96
C SER A 7 6.51 13.83 18.43
N LEU A 8 6.74 14.95 17.75
CA LEU A 8 7.14 15.02 16.35
C LEU A 8 8.66 14.79 16.19
N ASP A 9 9.30 14.22 17.21
CA ASP A 9 10.72 13.89 17.15
C ASP A 9 10.92 12.60 16.33
N PHE A 10 11.33 12.77 15.10
CA PHE A 10 11.60 11.68 14.18
C PHE A 10 13.08 11.32 14.24
N ALA A 11 13.38 10.05 14.51
CA ALA A 11 14.76 9.55 14.51
C ALA A 11 15.45 9.72 13.16
N GLN A 12 14.69 9.77 12.05
CA GLN A 12 15.18 9.92 10.68
C GLN A 12 14.23 10.82 9.87
N PRO A 13 14.39 12.15 9.93
CA PRO A 13 13.47 13.08 9.23
C PRO A 13 13.49 12.91 7.71
N LEU A 14 14.64 12.55 7.12
CA LEU A 14 14.73 12.24 5.69
C LEU A 14 13.88 11.04 5.31
N GLY A 15 13.90 9.96 6.10
CA GLY A 15 13.07 8.78 5.87
C GLY A 15 11.57 9.10 5.94
N VAL A 16 11.16 9.96 6.86
CA VAL A 16 9.78 10.45 6.96
C VAL A 16 9.41 11.27 5.72
N GLY A 17 10.29 12.16 5.27
CA GLY A 17 10.08 12.94 4.05
C GLY A 17 9.91 12.06 2.81
N LEU A 18 10.75 11.06 2.65
CA LEU A 18 10.66 10.08 1.55
C LEU A 18 9.37 9.25 1.63
N ALA A 19 8.94 8.84 2.83
CA ALA A 19 7.68 8.13 3.04
C ALA A 19 6.48 9.00 2.64
N LEU A 20 6.45 10.28 3.01
CA LEU A 20 5.41 11.22 2.59
C LEU A 20 5.40 11.42 1.09
N LEU A 21 6.56 11.60 0.46
CA LEU A 21 6.67 11.71 -1.00
C LEU A 21 6.14 10.45 -1.69
N SER A 22 6.45 9.27 -1.18
CA SER A 22 5.97 8.00 -1.74
C SER A 22 4.44 7.90 -1.70
N THR A 23 3.77 8.42 -0.67
CA THR A 23 2.30 8.42 -0.61
C THR A 23 1.67 9.30 -1.69
N LEU A 24 2.29 10.44 -2.00
CA LEU A 24 1.84 11.32 -3.08
C LEU A 24 2.01 10.65 -4.45
N LEU A 25 3.18 10.05 -4.69
CA LEU A 25 3.46 9.32 -5.94
C LEU A 25 2.51 8.12 -6.10
N TRP A 26 2.23 7.40 -5.02
CA TRP A 26 1.30 6.28 -4.99
C TRP A 26 -0.13 6.71 -5.32
N SER A 27 -0.60 7.80 -4.72
CA SER A 27 -1.92 8.37 -4.99
C SER A 27 -2.04 8.82 -6.46
N LEU A 28 -1.00 9.48 -6.97
CA LEU A 28 -0.95 9.93 -8.37
C LEU A 28 -0.96 8.74 -9.34
N TYR A 29 -0.21 7.68 -9.03
CA TYR A 29 -0.21 6.43 -9.80
C TYR A 29 -1.65 5.89 -9.95
N TRP A 30 -2.41 5.76 -8.85
CA TRP A 30 -3.78 5.25 -8.89
C TRP A 30 -4.72 6.16 -9.66
N VAL A 31 -4.65 7.49 -9.47
CA VAL A 31 -5.48 8.46 -10.20
C VAL A 31 -5.22 8.39 -11.71
N ILE A 32 -3.96 8.29 -12.13
CA ILE A 32 -3.62 8.17 -13.54
C ILE A 32 -4.12 6.85 -14.11
N ASN A 33 -3.81 5.73 -13.45
CA ASN A 33 -4.14 4.40 -13.97
C ASN A 33 -5.65 4.14 -14.03
N THR A 34 -6.45 4.69 -13.12
CA THR A 34 -7.92 4.57 -13.19
C THR A 34 -8.54 5.37 -14.32
N ARG A 35 -7.85 6.42 -14.81
CA ARG A 35 -8.32 7.24 -15.95
C ARG A 35 -7.91 6.69 -17.31
N LEU A 36 -6.96 5.78 -17.37
CA LEU A 36 -6.56 5.14 -18.62
C LEU A 36 -7.62 4.14 -19.07
N SER A 37 -7.93 4.15 -20.37
CA SER A 37 -8.90 3.24 -20.99
C SER A 37 -8.32 1.85 -21.34
N LEU A 38 -7.18 1.49 -20.75
CA LEU A 38 -6.52 0.20 -20.94
C LEU A 38 -7.13 -0.87 -20.02
N ASP A 39 -7.10 -2.12 -20.46
CA ASP A 39 -7.41 -3.25 -19.60
C ASP A 39 -6.45 -3.32 -18.41
N PRO A 40 -6.92 -3.74 -17.20
CA PRO A 40 -6.08 -3.77 -16.00
C PRO A 40 -4.77 -4.53 -16.16
N GLU A 41 -4.81 -5.68 -16.84
CA GLU A 41 -3.66 -6.54 -17.09
C GLU A 41 -2.62 -5.87 -17.99
N VAL A 42 -3.10 -5.27 -19.10
CA VAL A 42 -2.25 -4.55 -20.07
C VAL A 42 -1.62 -3.34 -19.40
N ASN A 43 -2.42 -2.58 -18.63
CA ASN A 43 -1.94 -1.41 -17.90
C ASN A 43 -0.85 -1.78 -16.90
N LEU A 44 -1.07 -2.85 -16.12
CA LEU A 44 -0.10 -3.36 -15.16
C LEU A 44 1.20 -3.81 -15.84
N PHE A 45 1.08 -4.57 -16.93
CA PHE A 45 2.22 -5.03 -17.72
C PHE A 45 3.07 -3.85 -18.23
N LEU A 46 2.45 -2.81 -18.79
CA LEU A 46 3.13 -1.63 -19.29
C LEU A 46 3.84 -0.84 -18.17
N ASN A 47 3.19 -0.70 -17.01
CA ASN A 47 3.77 -0.02 -15.85
C ASN A 47 5.03 -0.74 -15.35
N PHE A 48 4.97 -2.07 -15.17
CA PHE A 48 6.14 -2.83 -14.72
C PHE A 48 7.24 -2.90 -15.79
N SER A 49 6.87 -3.09 -17.05
CA SER A 49 7.85 -3.10 -18.16
C SER A 49 8.56 -1.76 -18.30
N GLY A 50 7.83 -0.65 -18.13
CA GLY A 50 8.41 0.69 -18.16
C GLY A 50 9.28 1.01 -16.94
N ALA A 51 8.95 0.46 -15.76
CA ALA A 51 9.73 0.65 -14.55
C ALA A 51 11.00 -0.22 -14.51
N LEU A 52 11.00 -1.38 -15.18
CA LEU A 52 12.08 -2.36 -15.12
C LEU A 52 13.47 -1.80 -15.49
N PRO A 53 13.65 -1.05 -16.60
CA PRO A 53 14.95 -0.48 -16.94
C PRO A 53 15.50 0.47 -15.87
N LEU A 54 14.61 1.27 -15.27
CA LEU A 54 14.97 2.19 -14.20
C LEU A 54 15.39 1.43 -12.94
N LEU A 55 14.65 0.40 -12.56
CA LEU A 55 14.98 -0.46 -11.42
C LEU A 55 16.31 -1.17 -11.60
N LEU A 56 16.59 -1.69 -12.81
CA LEU A 56 17.87 -2.32 -13.14
C LEU A 56 19.03 -1.33 -13.07
N ALA A 57 18.84 -0.10 -13.55
CA ALA A 57 19.84 0.96 -13.46
C ALA A 57 20.11 1.36 -12.01
N LEU A 58 19.07 1.47 -11.18
CA LEU A 58 19.20 1.75 -9.74
C LEU A 58 19.90 0.60 -9.00
N LEU A 59 19.58 -0.64 -9.33
CA LEU A 59 20.21 -1.81 -8.75
C LEU A 59 21.71 -1.83 -9.05
N TRP A 60 22.08 -1.53 -10.29
CA TRP A 60 23.49 -1.41 -10.67
C TRP A 60 24.21 -0.28 -9.94
N TRP A 61 23.56 0.90 -9.85
CA TRP A 61 24.18 2.04 -9.15
C TRP A 61 24.37 1.81 -7.65
N SER A 62 23.41 1.11 -7.02
CA SER A 62 23.41 0.94 -5.56
C SER A 62 24.33 -0.17 -5.05
N ASP A 63 25.02 -0.92 -5.95
CA ASP A 63 25.82 -2.11 -5.62
C ASP A 63 25.09 -3.10 -4.68
N THR A 64 23.75 -3.11 -4.76
CA THR A 64 22.94 -3.95 -3.88
C THR A 64 23.05 -5.40 -4.32
N PRO A 65 23.53 -6.32 -3.48
CA PRO A 65 23.66 -7.71 -3.86
C PRO A 65 22.28 -8.37 -4.02
N PHE A 66 22.20 -9.31 -4.97
CA PHE A 66 21.02 -10.17 -5.06
C PHE A 66 20.87 -11.04 -3.80
N PRO A 67 19.63 -11.44 -3.48
CA PRO A 67 19.38 -12.30 -2.33
C PRO A 67 20.23 -13.59 -2.40
N ALA A 68 21.05 -13.82 -1.38
CA ALA A 68 21.88 -15.02 -1.29
C ALA A 68 21.05 -16.27 -0.88
N LEU A 69 19.92 -16.05 -0.19
CA LEU A 69 19.06 -17.10 0.31
C LEU A 69 17.85 -17.30 -0.62
N TRP A 70 17.45 -18.55 -0.81
CA TRP A 70 16.28 -18.90 -1.62
C TRP A 70 14.97 -18.28 -1.11
N GLN A 71 14.87 -18.01 0.20
CA GLN A 71 13.72 -17.35 0.82
C GLN A 71 13.50 -15.92 0.26
N GLY A 72 14.58 -15.21 -0.06
CA GLY A 72 14.49 -13.88 -0.69
C GLY A 72 13.86 -13.96 -2.09
N TRP A 73 14.23 -14.95 -2.88
CA TRP A 73 13.66 -15.20 -4.20
C TRP A 73 12.19 -15.66 -4.11
N ALA A 74 11.89 -16.59 -3.19
CA ALA A 74 10.52 -17.05 -2.98
C ALA A 74 9.61 -15.92 -2.48
N GLY A 75 10.10 -15.09 -1.55
CA GLY A 75 9.39 -13.91 -1.09
C GLY A 75 9.15 -12.89 -2.20
N GLY A 76 10.17 -12.61 -3.01
CA GLY A 76 10.04 -11.72 -4.18
C GLY A 76 9.03 -12.23 -5.21
N LEU A 77 9.06 -13.53 -5.50
CA LEU A 77 8.09 -14.17 -6.40
C LEU A 77 6.66 -14.08 -5.84
N TYR A 78 6.47 -14.37 -4.55
CA TYR A 78 5.18 -14.27 -3.88
C TYR A 78 4.62 -12.84 -3.96
N VAL A 79 5.41 -11.84 -3.56
CA VAL A 79 5.01 -10.43 -3.62
C VAL A 79 4.70 -10.00 -5.06
N GLY A 80 5.56 -10.39 -6.01
CA GLY A 80 5.38 -10.04 -7.42
C GLY A 80 4.09 -10.62 -8.01
N LEU A 81 3.80 -11.90 -7.77
CA LEU A 81 2.63 -12.56 -8.34
C LEU A 81 1.32 -12.21 -7.62
N PHE A 82 1.32 -12.28 -6.30
CA PHE A 82 0.06 -12.16 -5.54
C PHE A 82 -0.23 -10.73 -5.12
N GLU A 83 0.74 -10.02 -4.59
CA GLU A 83 0.52 -8.66 -4.08
C GLU A 83 0.56 -7.62 -5.20
N MET A 84 1.61 -7.60 -6.02
CA MET A 84 1.77 -6.62 -7.09
C MET A 84 1.10 -7.05 -8.41
N GLY A 85 0.91 -8.33 -8.64
CA GLY A 85 0.21 -8.86 -9.82
C GLY A 85 -1.29 -8.98 -9.59
N LEU A 86 -1.71 -10.11 -9.03
CA LEU A 86 -3.12 -10.47 -8.90
C LEU A 86 -3.95 -9.44 -8.12
N ALA A 87 -3.46 -8.98 -6.97
CA ALA A 87 -4.18 -8.01 -6.15
C ALA A 87 -4.37 -6.67 -6.89
N PHE A 88 -3.35 -6.21 -7.64
CA PHE A 88 -3.45 -4.97 -8.42
C PHE A 88 -4.42 -5.10 -9.59
N VAL A 89 -4.41 -6.21 -10.32
CA VAL A 89 -5.37 -6.44 -11.41
C VAL A 89 -6.80 -6.44 -10.88
N LEU A 90 -7.06 -7.18 -9.80
CA LEU A 90 -8.37 -7.24 -9.17
C LEU A 90 -8.82 -5.86 -8.65
N TRP A 91 -7.92 -5.14 -7.99
CA TRP A 91 -8.21 -3.81 -7.47
C TRP A 91 -8.49 -2.80 -8.58
N MET A 92 -7.66 -2.77 -9.62
CA MET A 92 -7.85 -1.89 -10.77
C MET A 92 -9.13 -2.23 -11.53
N GLY A 93 -9.43 -3.51 -11.69
CA GLY A 93 -10.70 -3.98 -12.26
C GLY A 93 -11.90 -3.51 -11.44
N ALA A 94 -11.86 -3.65 -10.12
CA ALA A 94 -12.91 -3.17 -9.22
C ALA A 94 -13.11 -1.65 -9.31
N MET A 95 -12.01 -0.88 -9.35
CA MET A 95 -12.05 0.59 -9.50
C MET A 95 -12.65 1.04 -10.82
N LYS A 96 -12.41 0.30 -11.91
CA LYS A 96 -12.99 0.59 -13.23
C LYS A 96 -14.44 0.14 -13.38
N ALA A 97 -14.81 -0.94 -12.72
CA ALA A 97 -16.17 -1.49 -12.80
C ALA A 97 -17.20 -0.74 -11.92
N THR A 98 -16.75 0.11 -11.01
CA THR A 98 -17.65 0.82 -10.10
C THR A 98 -18.13 2.14 -10.65
N THR A 99 -19.34 2.51 -10.32
CA THR A 99 -19.90 3.85 -10.55
C THR A 99 -19.44 4.87 -9.49
N SER A 100 -18.93 4.40 -8.33
CA SER A 100 -18.44 5.21 -7.23
C SER A 100 -17.06 4.74 -6.78
N THR A 101 -16.02 5.33 -7.35
CA THR A 101 -14.62 5.09 -7.00
C THR A 101 -14.38 5.32 -5.50
N LEU A 102 -15.05 6.31 -4.92
CA LEU A 102 -14.95 6.63 -3.49
C LEU A 102 -15.44 5.47 -2.60
N ARG A 103 -16.52 4.81 -3.00
CA ARG A 103 -17.07 3.65 -2.27
C ARG A 103 -16.13 2.45 -2.26
N ILE A 104 -15.51 2.15 -3.41
CA ILE A 104 -14.54 1.04 -3.50
C ILE A 104 -13.24 1.41 -2.76
N SER A 105 -12.69 2.61 -2.99
CA SER A 105 -11.46 3.01 -2.33
C SER A 105 -11.57 3.06 -0.80
N SER A 106 -12.77 3.33 -0.26
CA SER A 106 -12.99 3.29 1.18
C SER A 106 -12.87 1.89 1.79
N LEU A 107 -13.00 0.81 1.00
CA LEU A 107 -12.80 -0.56 1.48
C LEU A 107 -11.35 -0.85 1.89
N ILE A 108 -10.38 -0.10 1.35
CA ILE A 108 -8.96 -0.27 1.72
C ILE A 108 -8.74 0.00 3.22
N PHE A 109 -9.57 0.84 3.83
CA PHE A 109 -9.50 1.14 5.26
C PHE A 109 -9.96 -0.01 6.16
N LEU A 110 -10.49 -1.10 5.60
CA LEU A 110 -10.73 -2.35 6.34
C LEU A 110 -9.43 -3.15 6.53
N SER A 111 -8.40 -2.88 5.73
CA SER A 111 -7.11 -3.58 5.82
C SER A 111 -6.41 -3.41 7.17
N PRO A 112 -6.28 -2.21 7.77
CA PRO A 112 -5.64 -2.06 9.07
C PRO A 112 -6.32 -2.85 10.21
N PRO A 113 -7.68 -2.81 10.39
CA PRO A 113 -8.32 -3.66 11.39
C PRO A 113 -8.05 -5.14 11.18
N LEU A 114 -8.15 -5.61 9.93
CA LEU A 114 -7.95 -7.00 9.59
C LEU A 114 -6.51 -7.45 9.85
N SER A 115 -5.53 -6.63 9.47
CA SER A 115 -4.12 -6.92 9.71
C SER A 115 -3.78 -6.96 11.21
N LEU A 116 -4.37 -6.10 12.04
CA LEU A 116 -4.19 -6.13 13.49
C LEU A 116 -4.72 -7.42 14.10
N VAL A 117 -5.90 -7.88 13.67
CA VAL A 117 -6.47 -9.16 14.11
C VAL A 117 -5.54 -10.32 13.72
N LEU A 118 -5.03 -10.34 12.50
CA LEU A 118 -4.12 -11.37 12.03
C LEU A 118 -2.79 -11.36 12.78
N ILE A 119 -2.19 -10.19 13.03
CA ILE A 119 -0.95 -10.05 13.80
C ILE A 119 -1.15 -10.56 15.22
N TRP A 120 -2.27 -10.20 15.87
CA TRP A 120 -2.58 -10.70 17.21
C TRP A 120 -2.77 -12.22 17.24
N LEU A 121 -3.49 -12.79 16.26
CA LEU A 121 -3.79 -14.23 16.20
C LEU A 121 -2.57 -15.07 15.82
N ILE A 122 -1.74 -14.59 14.89
CA ILE A 122 -0.66 -15.40 14.29
C ILE A 122 0.66 -15.12 14.99
N ALA A 123 1.00 -13.85 15.24
CA ALA A 123 2.27 -13.46 15.85
C ALA A 123 2.19 -13.34 17.37
N GLY A 124 0.98 -13.34 17.97
CA GLY A 124 0.81 -13.19 19.41
C GLY A 124 1.22 -11.81 19.93
N GLU A 125 1.41 -10.82 19.04
CA GLU A 125 1.85 -9.50 19.45
C GLU A 125 0.71 -8.68 20.08
N PRO A 126 0.95 -8.03 21.25
CA PRO A 126 -0.08 -7.21 21.88
C PRO A 126 -0.35 -5.94 21.06
N VAL A 127 -1.62 -5.69 20.78
CA VAL A 127 -2.04 -4.45 20.09
C VAL A 127 -1.88 -3.26 21.03
N LYS A 128 -1.09 -2.26 20.64
CA LYS A 128 -0.86 -1.05 21.44
C LYS A 128 -2.12 -0.18 21.49
N ALA A 129 -2.37 0.45 22.65
CA ALA A 129 -3.52 1.35 22.83
C ALA A 129 -3.56 2.50 21.79
N THR A 130 -2.38 3.04 21.43
CA THR A 130 -2.26 4.07 20.38
C THR A 130 -2.74 3.60 19.02
N THR A 131 -2.53 2.34 18.68
CA THR A 131 -3.00 1.71 17.45
C THR A 131 -4.52 1.56 17.44
N LEU A 132 -5.11 1.21 18.59
CA LEU A 132 -6.58 1.14 18.75
C LEU A 132 -7.23 2.51 18.59
N ILE A 133 -6.63 3.57 19.15
CA ILE A 133 -7.12 4.94 19.00
C ILE A 133 -7.10 5.34 17.51
N GLY A 134 -5.98 5.11 16.81
CA GLY A 134 -5.89 5.38 15.38
C GLY A 134 -6.92 4.61 14.55
N LEU A 135 -7.15 3.34 14.89
CA LEU A 135 -8.17 2.52 14.24
C LEU A 135 -9.59 3.07 14.46
N MET A 136 -9.92 3.48 15.69
CA MET A 136 -11.22 4.08 16.00
C MET A 136 -11.45 5.37 15.22
N LEU A 137 -10.42 6.22 15.07
CA LEU A 137 -10.49 7.44 14.27
C LEU A 137 -10.75 7.12 12.77
N ILE A 138 -10.10 6.10 12.22
CA ILE A 138 -10.32 5.65 10.83
C ILE A 138 -11.76 5.18 10.66
N LEU A 139 -12.24 4.30 11.53
CA LEU A 139 -13.60 3.76 11.47
C LEU A 139 -14.66 4.87 11.64
N PHE A 140 -14.40 5.83 12.50
CA PHE A 140 -15.27 7.00 12.68
C PHE A 140 -15.31 7.88 11.41
N GLY A 141 -14.14 8.12 10.78
CA GLY A 141 -14.06 8.83 9.50
C GLY A 141 -14.85 8.14 8.40
N LEU A 142 -14.74 6.81 8.28
CA LEU A 142 -15.52 6.01 7.33
C LEU A 142 -17.03 6.07 7.58
N TRP A 143 -17.42 6.06 8.85
CA TRP A 143 -18.84 6.18 9.22
C TRP A 143 -19.41 7.55 8.85
N LEU A 144 -18.67 8.64 9.10
CA LEU A 144 -19.05 9.99 8.67
C LEU A 144 -19.18 10.08 7.15
N GLN A 145 -18.21 9.53 6.42
CA GLN A 145 -18.24 9.51 4.95
C GLN A 145 -19.50 8.80 4.42
N ARG A 146 -19.84 7.63 4.95
CA ARG A 146 -21.04 6.89 4.54
C ARG A 146 -22.33 7.66 4.81
N ARG A 147 -22.38 8.42 5.90
CA ARG A 147 -23.56 9.27 6.19
C ARG A 147 -23.69 10.46 5.24
N ALA A 148 -22.59 10.97 4.72
CA ALA A 148 -22.61 12.08 3.77
C ALA A 148 -23.04 11.64 2.35
N GLU A 149 -22.99 10.34 2.05
CA GLU A 149 -23.37 9.75 0.76
C GLU A 149 -24.80 9.19 0.74
N SER A 150 -25.47 9.12 1.88
CA SER A 150 -26.87 8.69 2.03
C SER A 150 -27.83 9.87 2.01
#